data_45b1695e29917b3c660330f6432e01a9
#
_entry.id   45b1695e29917b3c660330f6432e01a9
#
_cell.length_a   1.000
_cell.length_b   1.000
_cell.length_c   1.000
_cell.angle_alpha   90.00
_cell.angle_beta   90.00
_cell.angle_gamma   90.00
#
_symmetry.space_group_name_H-M   'P 1'
#
loop_
_entity.id
_entity.type
_entity.pdbx_description
1 polymer ?
#
loop_
_entity_poly.entity_id
_entity_poly.type
_entity_poly.pdbx_seq_one_letter_code
_entity_poly.pdbx_strand_id
1 'polypeptide(L)'
;MVRRFPPTAKSAPTEPVVAEQEIWAALSEIPDPEIPVISLVDLGVVKDVAVDGRRVRIEFTPTFMGCPALDVMKTAMERKVAELGAEAEVRVVMDDSWSTDRISAAGREKLRAAGFAPPTPRAAEAPQLVQLQTGAFRCPYCGSTDTKLENLFGPTPCRSLRYCTSCRQPFEQFKTI
;
A
#
# COMPACT_ATOMS: atom_id res chain seq x y z
N MET A 1 -33.86 -19.03 40.05
CA MET A 1 -33.22 -17.74 40.28
C MET A 1 -32.23 -17.48 39.16
N VAL A 2 -32.62 -16.71 38.16
CA VAL A 2 -31.78 -16.39 36.99
C VAL A 2 -31.03 -15.09 37.30
N ARG A 3 -29.71 -15.17 37.46
CA ARG A 3 -28.85 -13.99 37.63
C ARG A 3 -28.76 -13.23 36.28
N ARG A 4 -29.43 -12.09 36.21
CA ARG A 4 -29.22 -11.15 35.10
C ARG A 4 -27.84 -10.49 35.24
N PHE A 5 -26.99 -10.67 34.23
CA PHE A 5 -25.77 -9.88 34.08
C PHE A 5 -26.13 -8.42 33.83
N PRO A 6 -25.46 -7.45 34.46
CA PRO A 6 -25.68 -6.05 34.15
C PRO A 6 -25.22 -5.75 32.73
N PRO A 7 -25.88 -4.82 32.01
CA PRO A 7 -25.43 -4.40 30.69
C PRO A 7 -24.05 -3.74 30.82
N THR A 8 -23.13 -4.16 29.98
CA THR A 8 -21.81 -3.52 29.83
C THR A 8 -22.04 -2.04 29.48
N ALA A 9 -21.63 -1.17 30.40
CA ALA A 9 -21.67 0.27 30.18
C ALA A 9 -20.86 0.61 28.94
N LYS A 10 -21.49 1.21 27.92
CA LYS A 10 -20.79 1.90 26.85
C LYS A 10 -20.04 3.06 27.51
N SER A 11 -18.71 2.97 27.57
CA SER A 11 -17.87 4.09 27.97
C SER A 11 -18.17 5.27 27.07
N ALA A 12 -18.36 6.45 27.66
CA ALA A 12 -18.51 7.70 26.90
C ALA A 12 -17.29 7.89 25.98
N PRO A 13 -17.46 8.46 24.79
CA PRO A 13 -16.33 8.74 23.91
C PRO A 13 -15.35 9.64 24.64
N THR A 14 -14.14 9.17 24.85
CA THR A 14 -13.03 9.95 25.40
C THR A 14 -12.54 10.88 24.29
N GLU A 15 -12.33 12.16 24.58
CA GLU A 15 -11.76 13.07 23.59
C GLU A 15 -10.45 12.50 23.05
N PRO A 16 -10.24 12.53 21.72
CA PRO A 16 -9.05 11.95 21.10
C PRO A 16 -7.80 12.72 21.55
N VAL A 17 -6.75 11.99 21.94
CA VAL A 17 -5.45 12.57 22.33
C VAL A 17 -4.68 13.05 21.10
N VAL A 18 -5.00 12.50 19.92
CA VAL A 18 -4.39 12.79 18.63
C VAL A 18 -5.48 12.84 17.56
N ALA A 19 -5.39 13.79 16.65
CA ALA A 19 -6.35 13.89 15.55
C ALA A 19 -6.08 12.80 14.49
N GLU A 20 -7.14 12.33 13.83
CA GLU A 20 -7.02 11.35 12.74
C GLU A 20 -6.08 11.82 11.64
N GLN A 21 -6.13 13.12 11.27
CA GLN A 21 -5.24 13.70 10.27
C GLN A 21 -3.76 13.65 10.68
N GLU A 22 -3.44 13.76 11.97
CA GLU A 22 -2.07 13.62 12.47
C GLU A 22 -1.58 12.18 12.31
N ILE A 23 -2.46 11.20 12.53
CA ILE A 23 -2.15 9.80 12.28
C ILE A 23 -1.89 9.55 10.78
N TRP A 24 -2.77 10.05 9.89
CA TRP A 24 -2.57 9.93 8.45
C TRP A 24 -1.26 10.59 7.99
N ALA A 25 -0.94 11.76 8.52
CA ALA A 25 0.32 12.44 8.23
C ALA A 25 1.52 11.61 8.68
N ALA A 26 1.48 11.08 9.90
CA ALA A 26 2.54 10.23 10.44
C ALA A 26 2.72 8.93 9.64
N LEU A 27 1.62 8.28 9.25
CA LEU A 27 1.66 7.08 8.41
C LEU A 27 2.23 7.36 7.00
N SER A 28 2.01 8.58 6.47
CA SER A 28 2.56 8.99 5.17
C SER A 28 4.09 9.15 5.16
N GLU A 29 4.71 9.19 6.32
CA GLU A 29 6.18 9.21 6.47
C GLU A 29 6.80 7.80 6.49
N ILE A 30 6.00 6.75 6.63
CA ILE A 30 6.50 5.37 6.68
C ILE A 30 6.75 4.89 5.25
N PRO A 31 8.01 4.65 4.86
CA PRO A 31 8.31 4.10 3.54
C PRO A 31 7.93 2.64 3.45
N ASP A 32 7.56 2.18 2.26
CA ASP A 32 7.46 0.76 1.98
C ASP A 32 8.84 0.11 2.12
N PRO A 33 8.99 -1.02 2.87
CA PRO A 33 10.30 -1.61 3.12
C PRO A 33 10.98 -2.20 1.87
N GLU A 34 10.21 -2.51 0.83
CA GLU A 34 10.74 -3.07 -0.42
C GLU A 34 10.89 -2.01 -1.52
N ILE A 35 10.16 -0.90 -1.41
CA ILE A 35 10.23 0.24 -2.35
C ILE A 35 10.29 1.55 -1.54
N PRO A 36 11.43 1.90 -0.94
CA PRO A 36 11.53 2.99 0.04
C PRO A 36 11.23 4.41 -0.51
N VAL A 37 11.03 4.53 -1.81
CA VAL A 37 10.68 5.81 -2.44
C VAL A 37 9.20 6.14 -2.35
N ILE A 38 8.36 5.19 -1.96
CA ILE A 38 6.92 5.38 -1.79
C ILE A 38 6.52 5.09 -0.35
N SER A 39 5.59 5.87 0.21
CA SER A 39 5.05 5.61 1.54
C SER A 39 3.93 4.58 1.51
N LEU A 40 3.61 3.98 2.67
CA LEU A 40 2.48 3.06 2.81
C LEU A 40 1.15 3.73 2.42
N VAL A 41 1.00 5.02 2.72
CA VAL A 41 -0.20 5.79 2.35
C VAL A 41 -0.24 6.04 0.85
N ASP A 42 0.87 6.46 0.24
CA ASP A 42 0.94 6.68 -1.21
C ASP A 42 0.76 5.38 -2.00
N LEU A 43 1.24 4.26 -1.46
CA LEU A 43 1.02 2.93 -2.02
C LEU A 43 -0.45 2.47 -1.90
N GLY A 44 -1.24 3.14 -1.04
CA GLY A 44 -2.66 2.86 -0.84
C GLY A 44 -2.92 1.57 -0.06
N VAL A 45 -1.94 1.06 0.69
CA VAL A 45 -2.12 -0.15 1.52
C VAL A 45 -2.83 0.16 2.84
N VAL A 46 -2.73 1.39 3.37
CA VAL A 46 -3.54 1.83 4.51
C VAL A 46 -4.97 2.04 4.03
N LYS A 47 -5.91 1.28 4.60
CA LYS A 47 -7.31 1.24 4.19
C LYS A 47 -8.18 2.18 5.00
N ASP A 48 -8.00 2.15 6.31
CA ASP A 48 -8.81 2.91 7.26
C ASP A 48 -8.03 3.23 8.53
N VAL A 49 -8.35 4.37 9.14
CA VAL A 49 -7.83 4.80 10.43
C VAL A 49 -9.00 5.31 11.27
N ALA A 50 -9.14 4.77 12.47
CA ALA A 50 -10.16 5.22 13.42
C ALA A 50 -9.51 5.53 14.76
N VAL A 51 -9.80 6.71 15.33
CA VAL A 51 -9.27 7.17 16.61
C VAL A 51 -10.37 7.16 17.66
N ASP A 52 -10.12 6.51 18.80
CA ASP A 52 -11.01 6.47 19.97
C ASP A 52 -10.19 6.74 21.24
N GLY A 53 -10.19 7.97 21.70
CA GLY A 53 -9.35 8.42 22.80
C GLY A 53 -7.86 8.24 22.51
N ARG A 54 -7.22 7.31 23.23
CA ARG A 54 -5.81 6.93 23.00
C ARG A 54 -5.62 5.74 22.05
N ARG A 55 -6.72 5.08 21.67
CA ARG A 55 -6.65 3.92 20.77
C ARG A 55 -6.79 4.35 19.33
N VAL A 56 -5.86 3.89 18.50
CA VAL A 56 -5.86 4.09 17.05
C VAL A 56 -5.98 2.73 16.39
N ARG A 57 -7.11 2.51 15.71
CA ARG A 57 -7.29 1.34 14.85
C ARG A 57 -6.83 1.67 13.45
N ILE A 58 -5.96 0.81 12.90
CA ILE A 58 -5.48 0.93 11.53
C ILE A 58 -5.79 -0.38 10.81
N GLU A 59 -6.51 -0.28 9.72
CA GLU A 59 -6.70 -1.40 8.80
C GLU A 59 -5.81 -1.21 7.58
N PHE A 60 -5.02 -2.22 7.27
CA PHE A 60 -4.22 -2.20 6.05
C PHE A 60 -4.31 -3.53 5.30
N THR A 61 -4.14 -3.47 3.99
CA THR A 61 -4.18 -4.61 3.09
C THR A 61 -2.90 -4.64 2.25
N PRO A 62 -2.22 -5.79 2.17
CA PRO A 62 -1.00 -5.88 1.38
C PRO A 62 -1.30 -5.83 -0.12
N THR A 63 -0.30 -5.43 -0.90
CA THR A 63 -0.35 -5.48 -2.36
C THR A 63 -0.35 -6.90 -2.91
N PHE A 64 0.04 -7.87 -2.10
CA PHE A 64 0.12 -9.29 -2.44
C PHE A 64 -0.08 -10.13 -1.19
N MET A 65 -0.91 -11.18 -1.25
CA MET A 65 -1.31 -12.02 -0.11
C MET A 65 -0.15 -12.70 0.63
N GLY A 66 0.97 -12.93 -0.05
CA GLY A 66 2.19 -13.53 0.51
C GLY A 66 3.32 -12.52 0.74
N CYS A 67 3.01 -11.25 1.02
CA CYS A 67 4.02 -10.21 1.24
C CYS A 67 4.88 -10.55 2.48
N PRO A 68 6.20 -10.70 2.34
CA PRO A 68 7.09 -11.01 3.47
C PRO A 68 7.29 -9.81 4.41
N ALA A 69 6.93 -8.60 3.98
CA ALA A 69 7.14 -7.37 4.72
C ALA A 69 5.97 -6.98 5.66
N LEU A 70 4.93 -7.82 5.79
CA LEU A 70 3.73 -7.50 6.58
C LEU A 70 4.05 -7.12 8.03
N ASP A 71 4.88 -7.92 8.71
CA ASP A 71 5.22 -7.68 10.12
C ASP A 71 6.08 -6.42 10.28
N VAL A 72 6.94 -6.14 9.31
CA VAL A 72 7.76 -4.91 9.30
C VAL A 72 6.87 -3.67 9.16
N MET A 73 5.92 -3.69 8.22
CA MET A 73 4.97 -2.59 8.03
C MET A 73 4.09 -2.39 9.26
N LYS A 74 3.56 -3.47 9.83
CA LYS A 74 2.75 -3.43 11.05
C LYS A 74 3.52 -2.79 12.20
N THR A 75 4.73 -3.27 12.49
CA THR A 75 5.59 -2.75 13.57
C THR A 75 5.93 -1.27 13.33
N ALA A 76 6.18 -0.87 12.08
CA ALA A 76 6.46 0.53 11.74
C ALA A 76 5.27 1.44 12.03
N MET A 77 4.03 1.01 11.69
CA MET A 77 2.80 1.75 12.00
C MET A 77 2.57 1.86 13.51
N GLU A 78 2.71 0.74 14.24
CA GLU A 78 2.56 0.71 15.71
C GLU A 78 3.55 1.68 16.39
N ARG A 79 4.81 1.65 15.98
CA ARG A 79 5.84 2.55 16.50
C ARG A 79 5.52 4.01 16.21
N LYS A 80 5.09 4.32 14.97
CA LYS A 80 4.80 5.69 14.55
C LYS A 80 3.63 6.29 15.35
N VAL A 81 2.60 5.49 15.63
CA VAL A 81 1.47 5.90 16.47
C VAL A 81 1.91 6.08 17.94
N ALA A 82 2.78 5.21 18.45
CA ALA A 82 3.31 5.34 19.81
C ALA A 82 4.13 6.63 20.00
N GLU A 83 4.86 7.09 18.97
CA GLU A 83 5.58 8.37 18.97
C GLU A 83 4.63 9.58 19.19
N LEU A 84 3.35 9.45 18.79
CA LEU A 84 2.30 10.45 19.02
C LEU A 84 1.58 10.30 20.37
N GLY A 85 2.03 9.38 21.24
CA GLY A 85 1.45 9.13 22.55
C GLY A 85 0.15 8.34 22.54
N ALA A 86 -0.17 7.66 21.45
CA ALA A 86 -1.34 6.80 21.26
C ALA A 86 -0.98 5.30 21.19
N GLU A 87 -1.98 4.43 21.26
CA GLU A 87 -1.83 2.97 21.19
C GLU A 87 -2.45 2.46 19.90
N ALA A 88 -1.66 1.84 19.02
CA ALA A 88 -2.15 1.30 17.77
C ALA A 88 -2.65 -0.15 17.91
N GLU A 89 -3.80 -0.41 17.30
CA GLU A 89 -4.28 -1.75 16.96
C GLU A 89 -4.25 -1.89 15.44
N VAL A 90 -3.19 -2.52 14.91
CA VAL A 90 -3.00 -2.67 13.47
C VAL A 90 -3.54 -4.04 13.03
N ARG A 91 -4.53 -4.01 12.12
CA ARG A 91 -5.17 -5.20 11.55
C ARG A 91 -4.82 -5.34 10.08
N VAL A 92 -4.33 -6.52 9.73
CA VAL A 92 -4.17 -6.91 8.32
C VAL A 92 -5.51 -7.42 7.81
N VAL A 93 -6.03 -6.78 6.77
CA VAL A 93 -7.24 -7.22 6.07
C VAL A 93 -6.80 -7.97 4.81
N MET A 94 -7.03 -9.28 4.81
CA MET A 94 -6.65 -10.18 3.71
C MET A 94 -7.85 -10.35 2.78
N ASP A 95 -8.17 -9.29 2.04
CA ASP A 95 -9.24 -9.27 1.05
C ASP A 95 -8.72 -8.71 -0.29
N ASP A 96 -9.52 -8.83 -1.34
CA ASP A 96 -9.21 -8.31 -2.68
C ASP A 96 -9.48 -6.79 -2.81
N SER A 97 -9.53 -6.06 -1.67
CA SER A 97 -9.87 -4.63 -1.67
C SER A 97 -8.74 -3.72 -2.12
N TRP A 98 -7.48 -4.21 -2.11
CA TRP A 98 -6.38 -3.44 -2.67
C TRP A 98 -6.31 -3.64 -4.19
N SER A 99 -6.13 -2.55 -4.89
CA SER A 99 -5.78 -2.56 -6.31
C SER A 99 -4.77 -1.45 -6.59
N THR A 100 -4.08 -1.56 -7.71
CA THR A 100 -3.10 -0.54 -8.14
C THR A 100 -3.72 0.84 -8.38
N ASP A 101 -5.05 0.94 -8.50
CA ASP A 101 -5.74 2.22 -8.62
C ASP A 101 -5.73 3.03 -7.31
N ARG A 102 -5.47 2.36 -6.18
CA ARG A 102 -5.30 3.01 -4.87
C ARG A 102 -3.97 3.75 -4.72
N ILE A 103 -2.98 3.48 -5.59
CA ILE A 103 -1.71 4.21 -5.57
C ILE A 103 -1.99 5.67 -5.92
N SER A 104 -1.58 6.58 -5.04
CA SER A 104 -1.78 8.02 -5.22
C SER A 104 -1.07 8.55 -6.47
N ALA A 105 -1.52 9.69 -6.99
CA ALA A 105 -0.83 10.35 -8.10
C ALA A 105 0.63 10.69 -7.74
N ALA A 106 0.85 11.14 -6.50
CA ALA A 106 2.20 11.41 -5.97
C ALA A 106 3.04 10.13 -5.88
N GLY A 107 2.45 9.02 -5.42
CA GLY A 107 3.10 7.71 -5.37
C GLY A 107 3.52 7.21 -6.75
N ARG A 108 2.66 7.34 -7.76
CA ARG A 108 3.00 6.99 -9.16
C ARG A 108 4.16 7.82 -9.69
N GLU A 109 4.21 9.12 -9.36
CA GLU A 109 5.31 9.98 -9.77
C GLU A 109 6.62 9.63 -9.06
N LYS A 110 6.57 9.35 -7.74
CA LYS A 110 7.72 8.86 -6.97
C LYS A 110 8.29 7.57 -7.55
N LEU A 111 7.41 6.60 -7.89
CA LEU A 111 7.82 5.36 -8.57
C LEU A 111 8.53 5.65 -9.89
N ARG A 112 7.95 6.51 -10.75
CA ARG A 112 8.54 6.86 -12.04
C ARG A 112 9.91 7.54 -11.89
N ALA A 113 10.01 8.52 -10.98
CA ALA A 113 11.26 9.24 -10.71
C ALA A 113 12.38 8.29 -10.21
N ALA A 114 12.00 7.22 -9.53
CA ALA A 114 12.93 6.19 -9.05
C ALA A 114 13.24 5.07 -10.08
N GLY A 115 12.74 5.19 -11.30
CA GLY A 115 13.03 4.22 -12.37
C GLY A 115 12.09 3.01 -12.41
N PHE A 116 10.98 3.06 -11.68
CA PHE A 116 9.91 2.05 -11.79
C PHE A 116 8.86 2.49 -12.83
N ALA A 117 8.40 1.55 -13.65
CA ALA A 117 7.21 1.79 -14.44
C ALA A 117 5.97 1.64 -13.53
N PRO A 118 5.19 2.71 -13.29
CA PRO A 118 3.97 2.62 -12.51
C PRO A 118 2.97 1.71 -13.20
N PRO A 119 2.05 1.08 -12.46
CA PRO A 119 0.98 0.30 -13.07
C PRO A 119 0.08 1.21 -13.92
N THR A 120 -0.44 0.65 -15.02
CA THR A 120 -1.48 1.33 -15.80
C THR A 120 -2.81 1.29 -15.04
N PRO A 121 -3.63 2.35 -15.07
CA PRO A 121 -4.98 2.29 -14.53
C PRO A 121 -5.77 1.15 -15.15
N ARG A 122 -6.60 0.47 -14.36
CA ARG A 122 -7.51 -0.55 -14.90
C ARG A 122 -8.51 0.12 -15.86
N ALA A 123 -8.68 -0.47 -17.04
CA ALA A 123 -9.84 -0.14 -17.86
C ALA A 123 -11.08 -0.70 -17.16
N ALA A 124 -12.11 0.12 -16.94
CA ALA A 124 -13.30 -0.20 -16.16
C ALA A 124 -14.11 -1.44 -16.63
N GLU A 125 -13.77 -2.03 -17.76
CA GLU A 125 -14.55 -3.10 -18.41
C GLU A 125 -13.72 -4.38 -18.70
N ALA A 126 -12.51 -4.52 -18.15
CA ALA A 126 -11.73 -5.73 -18.41
C ALA A 126 -12.18 -6.89 -17.51
N PRO A 127 -12.53 -8.08 -18.07
CA PRO A 127 -12.82 -9.24 -17.24
C PRO A 127 -11.62 -9.64 -16.39
N GLN A 128 -11.89 -10.10 -15.15
CA GLN A 128 -10.92 -10.46 -14.11
C GLN A 128 -10.03 -11.69 -14.42
N LEU A 129 -9.74 -11.96 -15.67
CA LEU A 129 -8.66 -12.88 -15.99
C LEU A 129 -7.35 -12.17 -15.66
N VAL A 130 -6.47 -12.84 -14.91
CA VAL A 130 -5.08 -12.42 -14.71
C VAL A 130 -4.51 -12.08 -16.10
N GLN A 131 -4.63 -10.81 -16.47
CA GLN A 131 -4.01 -10.34 -17.70
C GLN A 131 -2.50 -10.43 -17.46
N LEU A 132 -1.90 -11.47 -17.98
CA LEU A 132 -0.48 -11.44 -18.28
C LEU A 132 -0.30 -10.20 -19.15
N GLN A 133 0.07 -9.08 -18.52
CA GLN A 133 0.18 -7.80 -19.21
C GLN A 133 1.40 -7.86 -20.13
N THR A 134 1.16 -8.41 -21.30
CA THR A 134 2.11 -8.38 -22.42
C THR A 134 2.15 -6.99 -23.07
N GLY A 135 1.35 -6.04 -22.59
CA GLY A 135 1.27 -4.67 -23.08
C GLY A 135 2.61 -3.93 -23.04
N ALA A 136 2.76 -2.98 -23.96
CA ALA A 136 3.90 -2.07 -23.98
C ALA A 136 3.79 -1.09 -22.80
N PHE A 137 4.74 -1.17 -21.87
CA PHE A 137 4.89 -0.22 -20.77
C PHE A 137 5.85 0.89 -21.15
N ARG A 138 5.57 2.11 -20.71
CA ARG A 138 6.50 3.21 -20.94
C ARG A 138 7.76 3.04 -20.09
N CYS A 139 8.91 3.12 -20.75
CA CYS A 139 10.19 3.15 -20.07
C CYS A 139 10.26 4.37 -19.13
N PRO A 140 10.58 4.22 -17.84
CA PRO A 140 10.67 5.33 -16.92
C PRO A 140 11.82 6.29 -17.26
N TYR A 141 12.85 5.83 -17.99
CA TYR A 141 14.03 6.61 -18.32
C TYR A 141 13.87 7.44 -19.60
N CYS A 142 13.30 6.89 -20.66
CA CYS A 142 13.22 7.56 -21.96
C CYS A 142 11.80 7.75 -22.49
N GLY A 143 10.78 7.22 -21.81
CA GLY A 143 9.39 7.34 -22.22
C GLY A 143 8.96 6.45 -23.41
N SER A 144 9.89 5.70 -24.03
CA SER A 144 9.59 4.79 -25.14
C SER A 144 8.64 3.68 -24.71
N THR A 145 7.76 3.27 -25.60
CA THR A 145 6.90 2.09 -25.45
C THR A 145 7.52 0.82 -26.01
N ASP A 146 8.69 0.93 -26.64
CA ASP A 146 9.44 -0.20 -27.19
C ASP A 146 10.14 -0.96 -26.04
N THR A 147 9.35 -1.70 -25.29
CA THR A 147 9.78 -2.42 -24.10
C THR A 147 9.32 -3.86 -24.14
N LYS A 148 10.12 -4.77 -23.62
CA LYS A 148 9.80 -6.19 -23.54
C LYS A 148 9.87 -6.70 -22.10
N LEU A 149 9.05 -7.70 -21.79
CA LEU A 149 9.11 -8.42 -20.54
C LEU A 149 10.32 -9.36 -20.56
N GLU A 150 11.23 -9.21 -19.60
CA GLU A 150 12.36 -10.13 -19.43
C GLU A 150 12.03 -11.24 -18.43
N ASN A 151 11.40 -10.85 -17.30
CA ASN A 151 10.98 -11.80 -16.28
C ASN A 151 9.69 -11.33 -15.62
N LEU A 152 8.73 -12.24 -15.51
CA LEU A 152 7.47 -11.98 -14.82
C LEU A 152 7.67 -11.77 -13.31
N PHE A 153 8.73 -12.31 -12.73
CA PHE A 153 9.09 -12.17 -11.33
C PHE A 153 10.32 -11.27 -11.21
N GLY A 154 10.12 -10.12 -10.58
CA GLY A 154 11.20 -9.21 -10.18
C GLY A 154 11.78 -9.61 -8.80
N PRO A 155 12.49 -8.69 -8.12
CA PRO A 155 13.00 -8.92 -6.77
C PRO A 155 11.91 -9.27 -5.75
N THR A 156 10.68 -8.82 -5.99
CA THR A 156 9.51 -9.12 -5.16
C THR A 156 8.33 -9.57 -6.02
N PRO A 157 7.35 -10.31 -5.45
CA PRO A 157 6.20 -10.84 -6.20
C PRO A 157 5.33 -9.78 -6.88
N CYS A 158 5.27 -8.56 -6.34
CA CYS A 158 4.51 -7.43 -6.89
C CYS A 158 5.20 -6.73 -8.06
N ARG A 159 6.43 -7.12 -8.42
CA ARG A 159 7.23 -6.50 -9.47
C ARG A 159 7.58 -7.49 -10.60
N SER A 160 7.82 -6.96 -11.79
CA SER A 160 8.37 -7.70 -12.94
C SER A 160 9.58 -6.96 -13.50
N LEU A 161 10.44 -7.66 -14.22
CA LEU A 161 11.63 -7.09 -14.85
C LEU A 161 11.35 -6.89 -16.34
N ARG A 162 11.65 -5.70 -16.84
CA ARG A 162 11.49 -5.29 -18.23
C ARG A 162 12.78 -4.69 -18.79
N TYR A 163 12.85 -4.64 -20.10
CA TYR A 163 13.97 -4.04 -20.84
C TYR A 163 13.45 -3.10 -21.92
N CYS A 164 14.02 -1.91 -21.98
CA CYS A 164 13.74 -0.94 -23.03
C CYS A 164 14.74 -1.12 -24.17
N THR A 165 14.24 -1.42 -25.37
CA THR A 165 15.10 -1.61 -26.56
C THR A 165 15.62 -0.28 -27.11
N SER A 166 14.90 0.84 -26.85
CA SER A 166 15.30 2.18 -27.30
C SER A 166 16.50 2.72 -26.52
N CYS A 167 16.44 2.78 -25.17
CA CYS A 167 17.55 3.29 -24.37
C CYS A 167 18.46 2.20 -23.79
N ARG A 168 18.13 0.93 -24.01
CA ARG A 168 18.90 -0.25 -23.57
C ARG A 168 19.05 -0.36 -22.06
N GLN A 169 18.05 0.09 -21.31
CA GLN A 169 18.03 0.02 -19.84
C GLN A 169 17.03 -1.03 -19.36
N PRO A 170 17.41 -1.89 -18.42
CA PRO A 170 16.45 -2.68 -17.67
C PRO A 170 15.71 -1.77 -16.68
N PHE A 171 14.49 -2.11 -16.36
CA PHE A 171 13.70 -1.42 -15.34
C PHE A 171 12.68 -2.37 -14.72
N GLU A 172 12.21 -2.01 -13.55
CA GLU A 172 11.16 -2.75 -12.86
C GLU A 172 9.80 -2.13 -13.16
N GLN A 173 8.80 -2.99 -13.29
CA GLN A 173 7.42 -2.60 -13.43
C GLN A 173 6.64 -3.06 -12.22
N PHE A 174 5.87 -2.17 -11.60
CA PHE A 174 4.88 -2.55 -10.60
C PHE A 174 3.71 -3.22 -11.32
N LYS A 175 3.40 -4.48 -10.96
CA LYS A 175 2.32 -5.25 -11.60
C LYS A 175 0.97 -4.62 -11.31
N THR A 176 0.06 -4.65 -12.29
CA THR A 176 -1.35 -4.31 -12.07
C THR A 176 -2.06 -5.49 -11.42
N ILE A 177 -2.68 -5.26 -10.30
CA ILE A 177 -3.42 -6.26 -9.52
C ILE A 177 -4.83 -5.73 -9.28
#